data_af626bd90d9a7411bbab7d53f4dd8827
#
_entry.id   af626bd90d9a7411bbab7d53f4dd8827
#
_cell.length_a   1.000
_cell.length_b   1.000
_cell.length_c   1.000
_cell.angle_alpha   90.00
_cell.angle_beta   90.00
_cell.angle_gamma   90.00
#
_symmetry.space_group_name_H-M   'P 1'
#
loop_
_entity.id
_entity.type
_entity.pdbx_description
1 polymer ?
#
loop_
_entity_poly.entity_id
_entity_poly.type
_entity_poly.pdbx_seq_one_letter_code
_entity_poly.pdbx_strand_id
1 'polypeptide(L)'
;MKYGRIIIAFLVMCFALSSCNNKEGEGGTGTIRGYVKLIHHPDDDYQLNVDTLNAAKTDVFIVYGNDEFYGDDIETDPDGLYQFEYLTPGDYTVFAYSTLATGEKVAVAQTVKLERGQVAEVPTIYIHDGKAYGTSVITGRVWAWYFHNIEYRGEGWAYEHRVYLRKLGDSYHIDDVRVGLDGIFAFQKVLPGTYEVVTYTQDAQEVPSPLIDTVTVKADEILQMEPDTTFIVRIQV
;
A
#
# COMPACT_ATOMS: atom_id res chain seq x y z
N MET A 1 -54.68 2.88 46.49
CA MET A 1 -53.30 2.40 46.39
C MET A 1 -53.03 1.38 45.24
N LYS A 2 -54.05 0.94 44.47
CA LYS A 2 -53.80 0.01 43.32
C LYS A 2 -53.38 0.67 42.02
N TYR A 3 -53.71 1.93 41.80
CA TYR A 3 -53.36 2.65 40.54
C TYR A 3 -51.95 3.17 40.48
N GLY A 4 -51.28 3.44 41.60
CA GLY A 4 -49.88 3.89 41.63
C GLY A 4 -48.86 2.85 41.19
N ARG A 5 -49.18 1.57 41.39
CA ARG A 5 -48.26 0.46 40.96
C ARG A 5 -48.31 0.17 39.47
N ILE A 6 -49.45 0.43 38.81
CA ILE A 6 -49.61 0.23 37.36
C ILE A 6 -48.93 1.34 36.59
N ILE A 7 -48.95 2.60 37.09
CA ILE A 7 -48.30 3.74 36.44
C ILE A 7 -46.78 3.60 36.52
N ILE A 8 -46.25 3.12 37.66
CA ILE A 8 -44.79 2.89 37.80
C ILE A 8 -44.30 1.75 36.88
N ALA A 9 -45.09 0.68 36.74
CA ALA A 9 -44.74 -0.41 35.82
C ALA A 9 -44.77 0.02 34.35
N PHE A 10 -45.67 0.91 33.95
CA PHE A 10 -45.73 1.47 32.59
C PHE A 10 -44.61 2.45 32.33
N LEU A 11 -44.21 3.26 33.33
CA LEU A 11 -43.10 4.21 33.22
C LEU A 11 -41.76 3.49 33.12
N VAL A 12 -41.54 2.38 33.81
CA VAL A 12 -40.32 1.57 33.74
C VAL A 12 -40.24 0.82 32.40
N MET A 13 -41.38 0.41 31.83
CA MET A 13 -41.40 -0.26 30.54
C MET A 13 -41.12 0.70 29.37
N CYS A 14 -41.44 2.00 29.50
CA CYS A 14 -41.09 3.00 28.48
C CYS A 14 -39.59 3.38 28.48
N PHE A 15 -38.90 3.22 29.63
CA PHE A 15 -37.45 3.49 29.69
C PHE A 15 -36.56 2.35 29.15
N ALA A 16 -37.12 1.15 28.99
CA ALA A 16 -36.38 0.01 28.44
C ALA A 16 -36.34 -0.03 26.90
N LEU A 17 -36.99 0.93 26.22
CA LEU A 17 -37.02 0.99 24.75
C LEU A 17 -36.06 2.02 24.11
N SER A 18 -35.23 2.68 24.89
CA SER A 18 -34.38 3.79 24.40
C SER A 18 -32.88 3.53 24.55
N SER A 19 -32.45 2.28 24.38
CA SER A 19 -31.01 2.02 24.33
C SER A 19 -30.68 0.88 23.34
N CYS A 20 -30.99 1.09 22.08
CA CYS A 20 -30.28 0.47 21.01
C CYS A 20 -29.60 1.61 20.22
N ASN A 21 -28.52 2.18 20.73
CA ASN A 21 -27.53 2.76 19.89
C ASN A 21 -26.88 1.58 19.15
N ASN A 22 -27.44 1.23 18.00
CA ASN A 22 -26.75 0.35 17.09
C ASN A 22 -25.54 1.16 16.62
N LYS A 23 -24.35 0.80 17.10
CA LYS A 23 -23.09 1.31 16.58
C LYS A 23 -23.06 0.98 15.08
N GLU A 24 -22.41 1.85 14.31
CA GLU A 24 -22.13 1.59 12.90
C GLU A 24 -21.38 0.27 12.75
N GLY A 25 -21.69 -0.50 11.70
CA GLY A 25 -21.11 -1.81 11.44
C GLY A 25 -22.10 -2.79 10.84
N GLU A 26 -21.77 -4.07 10.91
CA GLU A 26 -22.61 -5.15 10.42
C GLU A 26 -23.82 -5.44 11.32
N GLY A 27 -24.76 -6.20 10.79
CA GLY A 27 -25.97 -6.66 11.50
C GLY A 27 -27.22 -5.85 11.20
N GLY A 28 -27.16 -4.95 10.22
CA GLY A 28 -28.31 -4.18 9.73
C GLY A 28 -28.93 -4.75 8.45
N THR A 29 -29.65 -3.89 7.75
CA THR A 29 -30.30 -4.19 6.47
C THR A 29 -29.98 -3.18 5.38
N GLY A 30 -29.05 -2.30 5.63
CA GLY A 30 -28.59 -1.30 4.66
C GLY A 30 -27.47 -1.82 3.78
N THR A 31 -27.28 -1.16 2.65
CA THR A 31 -26.24 -1.47 1.67
C THR A 31 -25.56 -0.19 1.24
N ILE A 32 -24.26 -0.20 1.17
CA ILE A 32 -23.44 0.85 0.57
C ILE A 32 -22.76 0.27 -0.65
N ARG A 33 -22.90 0.93 -1.82
CA ARG A 33 -22.27 0.48 -3.03
C ARG A 33 -21.78 1.66 -3.88
N GLY A 34 -20.86 1.37 -4.78
CA GLY A 34 -20.30 2.35 -5.70
C GLY A 34 -19.35 1.72 -6.69
N TYR A 35 -18.68 2.56 -7.46
CA TYR A 35 -17.74 2.11 -8.47
C TYR A 35 -16.35 2.67 -8.20
N VAL A 36 -15.33 1.88 -8.55
CA VAL A 36 -13.95 2.35 -8.65
C VAL A 36 -13.55 2.36 -10.12
N LYS A 37 -12.97 3.46 -10.54
CA LYS A 37 -12.39 3.64 -11.88
C LYS A 37 -10.88 3.83 -11.73
N LEU A 38 -10.14 3.15 -12.60
CA LEU A 38 -8.70 3.25 -12.71
C LEU A 38 -8.35 4.25 -13.80
N ILE A 39 -7.64 5.30 -13.44
CA ILE A 39 -6.95 6.17 -14.38
C ILE A 39 -5.60 5.50 -14.66
N HIS A 40 -5.58 4.72 -15.73
CA HIS A 40 -4.45 3.90 -16.12
C HIS A 40 -3.38 4.72 -16.84
N HIS A 41 -2.14 4.62 -16.36
CA HIS A 41 -0.98 5.24 -16.98
C HIS A 41 -0.18 4.19 -17.74
N PRO A 42 -0.15 4.24 -19.11
CA PRO A 42 0.63 3.30 -19.90
C PRO A 42 2.10 3.26 -19.49
N ASP A 43 2.69 2.07 -19.48
CA ASP A 43 4.07 1.84 -19.04
C ASP A 43 4.39 2.37 -17.63
N ASP A 44 3.35 2.47 -16.78
CA ASP A 44 3.42 3.09 -15.45
C ASP A 44 3.88 4.55 -15.45
N ASP A 45 3.81 5.24 -16.58
CA ASP A 45 4.29 6.61 -16.71
C ASP A 45 3.18 7.65 -16.56
N TYR A 46 3.19 8.37 -15.47
CA TYR A 46 2.23 9.42 -15.14
C TYR A 46 2.18 10.58 -16.16
N GLN A 47 3.18 10.72 -17.01
CA GLN A 47 3.26 11.78 -18.02
C GLN A 47 2.61 11.40 -19.36
N LEU A 48 2.33 10.11 -19.57
CA LEU A 48 1.68 9.64 -20.79
C LEU A 48 0.16 9.86 -20.74
N ASN A 49 -0.46 9.79 -21.91
CA ASN A 49 -1.91 9.85 -22.03
C ASN A 49 -2.55 8.72 -21.21
N VAL A 50 -3.60 9.08 -20.49
CA VAL A 50 -4.29 8.17 -19.58
C VAL A 50 -5.55 7.59 -20.23
N ASP A 51 -5.85 6.36 -19.88
CA ASP A 51 -7.13 5.70 -20.13
C ASP A 51 -7.90 5.54 -18.83
N THR A 52 -9.23 5.64 -18.91
CA THR A 52 -10.08 5.37 -17.74
C THR A 52 -10.72 4.00 -17.89
N LEU A 53 -10.34 3.07 -17.04
CA LEU A 53 -10.78 1.69 -17.03
C LEU A 53 -11.67 1.39 -15.83
N ASN A 54 -12.37 0.26 -15.85
CA ASN A 54 -12.95 -0.29 -14.65
C ASN A 54 -11.83 -0.86 -13.76
N ALA A 55 -11.82 -0.47 -12.49
CA ALA A 55 -10.83 -0.98 -11.54
C ALA A 55 -11.28 -2.36 -11.01
N ALA A 56 -11.09 -3.41 -11.79
CA ALA A 56 -11.41 -4.78 -11.38
C ALA A 56 -10.40 -5.32 -10.36
N LYS A 57 -10.88 -6.14 -9.40
CA LYS A 57 -10.05 -6.75 -8.34
C LYS A 57 -9.23 -5.72 -7.54
N THR A 58 -9.89 -4.62 -7.23
CA THR A 58 -9.32 -3.55 -6.41
C THR A 58 -9.93 -3.62 -5.03
N ASP A 59 -9.10 -3.62 -4.00
CA ASP A 59 -9.55 -3.60 -2.62
C ASP A 59 -10.21 -2.26 -2.30
N VAL A 60 -11.42 -2.32 -1.78
CA VAL A 60 -12.19 -1.19 -1.25
C VAL A 60 -12.43 -1.44 0.22
N PHE A 61 -12.15 -0.46 1.04
CA PHE A 61 -12.22 -0.51 2.49
C PHE A 61 -13.37 0.34 3.02
N ILE A 62 -13.96 -0.08 4.13
CA ILE A 62 -15.00 0.69 4.80
C ILE A 62 -14.64 0.93 6.26
N VAL A 63 -14.76 2.19 6.71
CA VAL A 63 -14.60 2.60 8.09
C VAL A 63 -15.96 2.87 8.68
N TYR A 64 -16.21 2.36 9.87
CA TYR A 64 -17.48 2.48 10.60
C TYR A 64 -17.44 3.71 11.52
N GLY A 65 -18.32 4.69 11.24
CA GLY A 65 -18.37 5.91 12.03
C GLY A 65 -17.03 6.65 12.09
N ASN A 66 -16.53 6.82 13.31
CA ASN A 66 -15.26 7.48 13.60
C ASN A 66 -14.17 6.50 14.04
N ASP A 67 -14.27 5.22 13.68
CA ASP A 67 -13.24 4.24 14.03
C ASP A 67 -11.91 4.60 13.34
N GLU A 68 -10.80 4.33 13.99
CA GLU A 68 -9.46 4.65 13.51
C GLU A 68 -9.02 3.69 12.39
N PHE A 69 -9.55 2.46 12.39
CA PHE A 69 -9.22 1.42 11.42
C PHE A 69 -10.44 1.06 10.60
N TYR A 70 -10.24 0.50 9.41
CA TYR A 70 -11.33 -0.04 8.62
C TYR A 70 -11.93 -1.27 9.30
N GLY A 71 -13.25 -1.44 9.14
CA GLY A 71 -13.99 -2.55 9.73
C GLY A 71 -14.12 -3.75 8.80
N ASP A 72 -14.10 -3.51 7.48
CA ASP A 72 -14.23 -4.54 6.45
C ASP A 72 -13.60 -4.08 5.13
N ASP A 73 -13.33 -5.04 4.22
CA ASP A 73 -12.86 -4.78 2.87
C ASP A 73 -13.47 -5.77 1.87
N ILE A 74 -13.56 -5.35 0.61
CA ILE A 74 -14.07 -6.15 -0.50
C ILE A 74 -13.35 -5.82 -1.80
N GLU A 75 -13.12 -6.82 -2.64
CA GLU A 75 -12.63 -6.61 -4.00
C GLU A 75 -13.75 -6.17 -4.95
N THR A 76 -13.45 -5.25 -5.85
CA THR A 76 -14.36 -4.86 -6.93
C THR A 76 -14.53 -5.98 -7.95
N ASP A 77 -15.71 -6.06 -8.53
CA ASP A 77 -16.02 -6.94 -9.66
C ASP A 77 -15.35 -6.46 -10.98
N PRO A 78 -15.51 -7.18 -12.12
CA PRO A 78 -14.96 -6.77 -13.42
C PRO A 78 -15.45 -5.40 -13.94
N ASP A 79 -16.60 -4.93 -13.46
CA ASP A 79 -17.15 -3.62 -13.81
C ASP A 79 -16.66 -2.50 -12.89
N GLY A 80 -15.88 -2.85 -11.88
CA GLY A 80 -15.40 -1.96 -10.83
C GLY A 80 -16.42 -1.67 -9.74
N LEU A 81 -17.51 -2.44 -9.67
CA LEU A 81 -18.54 -2.32 -8.63
C LEU A 81 -18.04 -2.96 -7.35
N TYR A 82 -18.28 -2.29 -6.22
CA TYR A 82 -18.18 -2.83 -4.87
C TYR A 82 -19.51 -2.67 -4.12
N GLN A 83 -19.77 -3.56 -3.14
CA GLN A 83 -21.00 -3.52 -2.37
C GLN A 83 -20.80 -4.11 -0.98
N PHE A 84 -20.98 -3.27 0.06
CA PHE A 84 -21.05 -3.68 1.46
C PHE A 84 -22.50 -3.84 1.87
N GLU A 85 -22.89 -5.01 2.33
CA GLU A 85 -24.25 -5.36 2.69
C GLU A 85 -24.43 -5.52 4.20
N TYR A 86 -25.69 -5.61 4.62
CA TYR A 86 -26.08 -5.88 6.03
C TYR A 86 -25.58 -4.84 7.04
N LEU A 87 -25.43 -3.60 6.61
CA LEU A 87 -24.95 -2.51 7.45
C LEU A 87 -26.05 -1.90 8.30
N THR A 88 -25.71 -1.47 9.52
CA THR A 88 -26.56 -0.67 10.39
C THR A 88 -26.64 0.78 9.88
N PRO A 89 -27.70 1.54 10.22
CA PRO A 89 -27.74 2.97 9.92
C PRO A 89 -26.61 3.72 10.62
N GLY A 90 -25.99 4.69 9.94
CA GLY A 90 -24.92 5.50 10.50
C GLY A 90 -24.09 6.21 9.45
N ASP A 91 -22.95 6.74 9.86
CA ASP A 91 -21.99 7.42 9.00
C ASP A 91 -20.84 6.47 8.66
N TYR A 92 -20.44 6.45 7.41
CA TYR A 92 -19.40 5.54 6.90
C TYR A 92 -18.42 6.30 6.02
N THR A 93 -17.19 5.83 5.99
CA THR A 93 -16.19 6.27 5.02
C THR A 93 -15.74 5.08 4.20
N VAL A 94 -15.85 5.17 2.88
CA VAL A 94 -15.38 4.15 1.93
C VAL A 94 -14.17 4.71 1.19
N PHE A 95 -13.11 3.92 1.04
CA PHE A 95 -11.91 4.36 0.33
C PHE A 95 -11.24 3.24 -0.45
N ALA A 96 -10.48 3.64 -1.46
CA ALA A 96 -9.54 2.78 -2.16
C ALA A 96 -8.18 3.49 -2.26
N TYR A 97 -7.09 2.74 -2.41
CA TYR A 97 -5.77 3.32 -2.56
C TYR A 97 -5.48 3.71 -4.01
N SER A 98 -4.99 4.92 -4.17
CA SER A 98 -4.49 5.48 -5.43
C SER A 98 -2.98 5.66 -5.33
N THR A 99 -2.28 5.54 -6.45
CA THR A 99 -0.85 5.85 -6.53
C THR A 99 -0.69 7.30 -6.97
N LEU A 100 0.05 8.11 -6.21
CA LEU A 100 0.46 9.45 -6.63
C LEU A 100 1.58 9.39 -7.65
N ALA A 101 1.78 10.49 -8.38
CA ALA A 101 2.92 10.65 -9.29
C ALA A 101 4.28 10.39 -8.61
N THR A 102 4.37 10.57 -7.30
CA THR A 102 5.57 10.25 -6.50
C THR A 102 5.77 8.76 -6.27
N GLY A 103 4.81 7.91 -6.68
CA GLY A 103 4.77 6.48 -6.36
C GLY A 103 4.21 6.18 -4.96
N GLU A 104 3.86 7.21 -4.18
CA GLU A 104 3.24 7.06 -2.87
C GLU A 104 1.79 6.63 -3.00
N LYS A 105 1.32 5.75 -2.12
CA LYS A 105 -0.08 5.36 -2.04
C LYS A 105 -0.83 6.25 -1.08
N VAL A 106 -1.97 6.78 -1.54
CA VAL A 106 -2.87 7.60 -0.75
C VAL A 106 -4.30 7.05 -0.81
N ALA A 107 -5.04 7.18 0.27
CA ALA A 107 -6.45 6.82 0.28
C ALA A 107 -7.29 7.88 -0.41
N VAL A 108 -8.11 7.46 -1.37
CA VAL A 108 -9.16 8.30 -1.97
C VAL A 108 -10.47 7.91 -1.32
N ALA A 109 -10.99 8.75 -0.44
CA ALA A 109 -12.10 8.45 0.44
C ALA A 109 -13.38 9.22 0.06
N GLN A 110 -14.53 8.59 0.31
CA GLN A 110 -15.87 9.15 0.19
C GLN A 110 -16.63 8.87 1.48
N THR A 111 -17.29 9.89 2.03
CA THR A 111 -18.17 9.73 3.17
C THR A 111 -19.60 9.51 2.71
N VAL A 112 -20.33 8.65 3.38
CA VAL A 112 -21.73 8.34 3.08
C VAL A 112 -22.52 8.13 4.37
N LYS A 113 -23.72 8.68 4.41
CA LYS A 113 -24.68 8.43 5.48
C LYS A 113 -25.67 7.39 5.00
N LEU A 114 -25.87 6.34 5.81
CA LEU A 114 -26.76 5.24 5.52
C LEU A 114 -27.97 5.29 6.45
N GLU A 115 -29.17 5.26 5.88
CA GLU A 115 -30.42 5.10 6.63
C GLU A 115 -30.85 3.64 6.70
N ARG A 116 -31.77 3.34 7.57
CA ARG A 116 -32.23 1.96 7.77
C ARG A 116 -32.86 1.36 6.51
N GLY A 117 -32.28 0.25 6.05
CA GLY A 117 -32.74 -0.48 4.86
C GLY A 117 -32.49 0.25 3.53
N GLN A 118 -31.73 1.30 3.55
CA GLN A 118 -31.35 2.06 2.37
C GLN A 118 -30.27 1.32 1.57
N VAL A 119 -30.30 1.49 0.25
CA VAL A 119 -29.15 1.28 -0.63
C VAL A 119 -28.57 2.66 -0.92
N ALA A 120 -27.43 2.97 -0.33
CA ALA A 120 -26.73 4.24 -0.52
C ALA A 120 -25.69 4.11 -1.64
N GLU A 121 -25.78 5.01 -2.63
CA GLU A 121 -24.81 5.09 -3.72
C GLU A 121 -23.70 6.05 -3.34
N VAL A 122 -22.45 5.60 -3.44
CA VAL A 122 -21.26 6.39 -3.20
C VAL A 122 -20.78 6.99 -4.53
N PRO A 123 -20.34 8.25 -4.57
CA PRO A 123 -19.70 8.81 -5.77
C PRO A 123 -18.54 7.92 -6.21
N THR A 124 -18.36 7.79 -7.54
CA THR A 124 -17.28 6.98 -8.10
C THR A 124 -15.93 7.41 -7.56
N ILE A 125 -15.16 6.44 -7.07
CA ILE A 125 -13.79 6.63 -6.62
C ILE A 125 -12.88 6.49 -7.83
N TYR A 126 -12.04 7.51 -8.10
CA TYR A 126 -11.03 7.45 -9.15
C TYR A 126 -9.67 7.25 -8.51
N ILE A 127 -9.00 6.18 -8.90
CA ILE A 127 -7.65 5.85 -8.45
C ILE A 127 -6.70 5.88 -9.64
N HIS A 128 -5.44 6.15 -9.39
CA HIS A 128 -4.37 6.10 -10.39
C HIS A 128 -3.48 4.89 -10.13
N ASP A 129 -2.99 4.28 -11.19
CA ASP A 129 -1.79 3.47 -11.20
C ASP A 129 -0.60 4.30 -11.72
N GLY A 130 0.55 3.65 -11.86
CA GLY A 130 1.75 4.31 -12.35
C GLY A 130 2.40 5.25 -11.34
N LYS A 131 3.54 5.76 -11.72
CA LYS A 131 4.34 6.73 -10.97
C LYS A 131 5.03 7.69 -11.93
N ALA A 132 5.33 8.90 -11.47
CA ALA A 132 6.21 9.77 -12.23
C ALA A 132 7.61 9.16 -12.23
N TYR A 133 8.21 9.15 -13.41
CA TYR A 133 9.59 8.77 -13.58
C TYR A 133 10.48 10.00 -13.61
N GLY A 134 11.65 9.88 -12.98
CA GLY A 134 12.71 10.84 -13.12
C GLY A 134 13.57 10.58 -14.36
N THR A 135 14.54 11.42 -14.53
CA THR A 135 15.53 11.33 -15.62
C THR A 135 16.89 10.80 -15.16
N SER A 136 16.99 10.48 -13.87
CA SER A 136 18.27 10.15 -13.24
C SER A 136 18.47 8.65 -13.10
N VAL A 137 19.71 8.27 -12.88
CA VAL A 137 20.14 6.88 -12.67
C VAL A 137 20.98 6.81 -11.40
N ILE A 138 20.73 5.79 -10.56
CA ILE A 138 21.61 5.41 -9.45
C ILE A 138 22.23 4.07 -9.82
N THR A 139 23.56 3.99 -9.87
CA THR A 139 24.28 2.78 -10.23
C THR A 139 25.44 2.51 -9.28
N GLY A 140 25.77 1.23 -9.13
CA GLY A 140 26.88 0.76 -8.30
C GLY A 140 27.25 -0.67 -8.63
N ARG A 141 28.12 -1.27 -7.81
CA ARG A 141 28.61 -2.62 -8.02
C ARG A 141 28.52 -3.44 -6.74
N VAL A 142 28.26 -4.73 -6.88
CA VAL A 142 28.22 -5.67 -5.75
C VAL A 142 29.23 -6.80 -5.99
N TRP A 143 30.14 -6.95 -5.03
CA TRP A 143 31.10 -8.06 -4.97
C TRP A 143 30.58 -9.10 -3.98
N ALA A 144 30.78 -10.38 -4.24
CA ALA A 144 30.37 -11.47 -3.36
C ALA A 144 31.54 -12.32 -2.93
N TRP A 145 31.54 -12.70 -1.67
CA TRP A 145 32.27 -13.82 -1.13
C TRP A 145 31.34 -15.02 -0.97
N TYR A 146 31.67 -16.13 -1.62
CA TYR A 146 30.87 -17.35 -1.61
C TYR A 146 31.37 -18.31 -0.55
N PHE A 147 30.44 -18.83 0.25
CA PHE A 147 30.72 -19.78 1.33
C PHE A 147 29.80 -20.99 1.25
N HIS A 148 30.31 -22.14 1.70
CA HIS A 148 29.50 -23.29 2.07
C HIS A 148 29.66 -23.48 3.58
N ASN A 149 28.66 -23.16 4.35
CA ASN A 149 28.75 -22.99 5.80
C ASN A 149 29.84 -21.94 6.18
N ILE A 150 30.95 -22.40 6.76
CA ILE A 150 32.09 -21.55 7.13
C ILE A 150 33.24 -21.61 6.12
N GLU A 151 33.17 -22.54 5.15
CA GLU A 151 34.24 -22.71 4.16
C GLU A 151 34.13 -21.72 3.02
N TYR A 152 35.19 -20.95 2.80
CA TYR A 152 35.30 -20.06 1.66
C TYR A 152 35.43 -20.86 0.35
N ARG A 153 34.58 -20.50 -0.63
CA ARG A 153 34.50 -21.17 -1.93
C ARG A 153 35.01 -20.32 -3.09
N GLY A 154 35.18 -19.03 -2.87
CA GLY A 154 35.65 -18.09 -3.89
C GLY A 154 34.96 -16.74 -3.78
N GLU A 155 35.29 -15.88 -4.72
CA GLU A 155 34.72 -14.53 -4.80
C GLU A 155 34.53 -14.10 -6.24
N GLY A 156 33.68 -13.11 -6.45
CA GLY A 156 33.40 -12.54 -7.77
C GLY A 156 32.26 -11.55 -7.73
N TRP A 157 31.85 -11.08 -8.89
CA TRP A 157 30.66 -10.25 -8.98
C TRP A 157 29.42 -11.01 -8.51
N ALA A 158 28.58 -10.35 -7.72
CA ALA A 158 27.38 -10.94 -7.14
C ALA A 158 26.24 -11.07 -8.17
N TYR A 159 26.49 -11.77 -9.28
CA TYR A 159 25.52 -11.96 -10.36
C TYR A 159 24.16 -12.44 -9.83
N GLU A 160 23.05 -11.86 -10.36
CA GLU A 160 21.66 -12.12 -9.95
C GLU A 160 21.33 -11.72 -8.49
N HIS A 161 22.27 -11.22 -7.73
CA HIS A 161 22.00 -10.71 -6.40
C HIS A 161 21.08 -9.50 -6.46
N ARG A 162 20.17 -9.37 -5.49
CA ARG A 162 19.13 -8.36 -5.52
C ARG A 162 19.54 -7.11 -4.73
N VAL A 163 19.34 -5.96 -5.33
CA VAL A 163 19.54 -4.64 -4.71
C VAL A 163 18.20 -3.90 -4.76
N TYR A 164 17.87 -3.22 -3.68
CA TYR A 164 16.60 -2.54 -3.46
C TYR A 164 16.82 -1.04 -3.32
N LEU A 165 15.81 -0.27 -3.74
CA LEU A 165 15.76 1.17 -3.57
C LEU A 165 14.57 1.54 -2.67
N ARG A 166 14.79 2.43 -1.69
CA ARG A 166 13.71 3.03 -0.91
C ARG A 166 13.99 4.52 -0.68
N LYS A 167 12.96 5.32 -0.49
CA LYS A 167 13.14 6.71 -0.05
C LYS A 167 13.67 6.74 1.37
N LEU A 168 14.49 7.72 1.67
CA LEU A 168 15.02 7.91 3.02
C LEU A 168 13.86 8.08 4.02
N GLY A 169 13.83 7.19 5.04
CA GLY A 169 12.82 7.19 6.08
C GLY A 169 11.61 6.29 5.84
N ASP A 170 11.45 5.74 4.62
CA ASP A 170 10.38 4.80 4.33
C ASP A 170 10.72 3.39 4.82
N SER A 171 9.71 2.62 5.18
CA SER A 171 9.86 1.22 5.63
C SER A 171 9.76 0.21 4.47
N TYR A 172 9.39 0.62 3.27
CA TYR A 172 9.17 -0.24 2.10
C TYR A 172 10.09 0.14 0.94
N HIS A 173 10.41 -0.86 0.10
CA HIS A 173 11.19 -0.66 -1.11
C HIS A 173 10.26 -0.19 -2.24
N ILE A 174 10.71 0.80 -3.01
CA ILE A 174 9.97 1.35 -4.17
C ILE A 174 10.40 0.70 -5.48
N ASP A 175 11.58 0.06 -5.51
CA ASP A 175 12.13 -0.62 -6.68
C ASP A 175 13.14 -1.68 -6.26
N ASP A 176 13.40 -2.66 -7.13
CA ASP A 176 14.48 -3.61 -6.99
C ASP A 176 15.08 -4.00 -8.35
N VAL A 177 16.37 -4.25 -8.36
CA VAL A 177 17.11 -4.68 -9.55
C VAL A 177 18.05 -5.85 -9.22
N ARG A 178 18.42 -6.61 -10.25
CA ARG A 178 19.44 -7.66 -10.13
C ARG A 178 20.79 -7.18 -10.64
N VAL A 179 21.82 -7.63 -9.97
CA VAL A 179 23.20 -7.38 -10.33
C VAL A 179 23.56 -8.12 -11.63
N GLY A 180 24.14 -7.41 -12.60
CA GLY A 180 24.59 -7.98 -13.84
C GLY A 180 25.85 -8.84 -13.71
N LEU A 181 26.26 -9.47 -14.83
CA LEU A 181 27.47 -10.31 -14.91
C LEU A 181 28.77 -9.54 -14.59
N ASP A 182 28.76 -8.24 -14.80
CA ASP A 182 29.87 -7.30 -14.54
C ASP A 182 29.80 -6.69 -13.14
N GLY A 183 28.89 -7.18 -12.31
CA GLY A 183 28.66 -6.70 -10.96
C GLY A 183 27.83 -5.43 -10.85
N ILE A 184 27.40 -4.85 -11.96
CA ILE A 184 26.68 -3.58 -11.99
C ILE A 184 25.19 -3.80 -11.67
N PHE A 185 24.66 -2.91 -10.83
CA PHE A 185 23.23 -2.67 -10.72
C PHE A 185 22.91 -1.23 -11.14
N ALA A 186 21.69 -0.98 -11.64
CA ALA A 186 21.27 0.36 -12.01
C ALA A 186 19.77 0.52 -11.83
N PHE A 187 19.38 1.49 -10.98
CA PHE A 187 18.02 2.00 -10.90
C PHE A 187 17.89 3.13 -11.92
N GLN A 188 17.00 2.94 -12.87
CA GLN A 188 16.73 3.92 -13.93
C GLN A 188 15.49 4.73 -13.62
N LYS A 189 15.33 5.87 -14.29
CA LYS A 189 14.14 6.73 -14.17
C LYS A 189 13.89 7.18 -12.73
N VAL A 190 14.94 7.44 -11.96
CA VAL A 190 14.86 7.87 -10.57
C VAL A 190 14.51 9.35 -10.49
N LEU A 191 13.54 9.71 -9.65
CA LEU A 191 13.22 11.10 -9.34
C LEU A 191 14.32 11.74 -8.49
N PRO A 192 14.53 13.07 -8.58
CA PRO A 192 15.44 13.74 -7.66
C PRO A 192 15.01 13.53 -6.20
N GLY A 193 15.97 13.23 -5.32
CA GLY A 193 15.68 12.97 -3.93
C GLY A 193 16.78 12.23 -3.19
N THR A 194 16.54 11.92 -1.92
CA THR A 194 17.44 11.13 -1.10
C THR A 194 16.88 9.73 -0.90
N TYR A 195 17.71 8.75 -1.17
CA TYR A 195 17.36 7.34 -1.18
C TYR A 195 18.32 6.51 -0.34
N GLU A 196 17.83 5.38 0.12
CA GLU A 196 18.64 4.30 0.66
C GLU A 196 18.70 3.17 -0.37
N VAL A 197 19.93 2.82 -0.76
CA VAL A 197 20.22 1.63 -1.55
C VAL A 197 20.50 0.50 -0.59
N VAL A 198 19.75 -0.58 -0.68
CA VAL A 198 19.77 -1.68 0.30
C VAL A 198 20.08 -2.98 -0.41
N THR A 199 20.98 -3.77 0.17
CA THR A 199 21.19 -5.15 -0.22
C THR A 199 21.36 -6.02 1.03
N TYR A 200 21.39 -7.33 0.90
CA TYR A 200 21.49 -8.22 2.03
C TYR A 200 22.72 -9.12 1.94
N THR A 201 23.46 -9.18 3.02
CA THR A 201 24.52 -10.17 3.23
C THR A 201 24.02 -11.27 4.17
N GLN A 202 24.63 -12.46 4.14
CA GLN A 202 24.27 -13.59 5.00
C GLN A 202 25.39 -13.91 5.97
N ASP A 203 25.05 -14.34 7.18
CA ASP A 203 26.02 -14.96 8.10
C ASP A 203 26.21 -16.46 7.81
N ALA A 204 26.94 -17.16 8.67
CA ALA A 204 27.18 -18.59 8.51
C ALA A 204 25.93 -19.46 8.74
N GLN A 205 24.89 -18.92 9.35
CA GLN A 205 23.60 -19.53 9.59
C GLN A 205 22.55 -19.11 8.55
N GLU A 206 22.98 -18.48 7.45
CA GLU A 206 22.13 -17.96 6.36
C GLU A 206 21.17 -16.83 6.81
N VAL A 207 21.41 -16.24 7.99
CA VAL A 207 20.58 -15.13 8.47
C VAL A 207 20.92 -13.86 7.69
N PRO A 208 19.95 -13.26 7.00
CA PRO A 208 20.18 -12.05 6.22
C PRO A 208 20.35 -10.82 7.12
N SER A 209 21.30 -9.98 6.77
CA SER A 209 21.50 -8.67 7.39
C SER A 209 21.58 -7.61 6.31
N PRO A 210 20.90 -6.45 6.47
CA PRO A 210 20.92 -5.39 5.46
C PRO A 210 22.27 -4.65 5.46
N LEU A 211 22.74 -4.35 4.27
CA LEU A 211 23.77 -3.33 3.99
C LEU A 211 23.03 -2.16 3.36
N ILE A 212 23.22 -0.96 3.91
CA ILE A 212 22.48 0.23 3.51
C ILE A 212 23.46 1.35 3.24
N ASP A 213 23.30 2.00 2.09
CA ASP A 213 24.00 3.24 1.77
C ASP A 213 22.99 4.31 1.37
N THR A 214 23.23 5.56 1.78
CA THR A 214 22.33 6.69 1.54
C THR A 214 22.91 7.60 0.48
N VAL A 215 22.13 7.84 -0.58
CA VAL A 215 22.54 8.67 -1.71
C VAL A 215 21.51 9.77 -1.98
N THR A 216 21.98 10.91 -2.49
CA THR A 216 21.11 11.97 -2.97
C THR A 216 21.37 12.17 -4.45
N VAL A 217 20.32 12.02 -5.26
CA VAL A 217 20.36 12.19 -6.71
C VAL A 217 19.63 13.47 -7.13
N LYS A 218 20.22 14.20 -8.07
CA LYS A 218 19.63 15.39 -8.70
C LYS A 218 18.95 14.99 -10.01
N ALA A 219 18.19 15.93 -10.59
CA ALA A 219 17.60 15.75 -11.92
C ALA A 219 18.72 15.57 -12.97
N ASP A 220 18.48 14.72 -13.96
CA ASP A 220 19.38 14.43 -15.08
C ASP A 220 20.77 13.92 -14.66
N GLU A 221 20.89 13.34 -13.48
CA GLU A 221 22.15 12.85 -12.93
C GLU A 221 22.29 11.34 -13.13
N ILE A 222 23.47 10.91 -13.56
CA ILE A 222 23.92 9.52 -13.43
C ILE A 222 24.82 9.48 -12.20
N LEU A 223 24.20 9.13 -11.06
CA LEU A 223 24.91 8.98 -9.80
C LEU A 223 25.56 7.61 -9.76
N GLN A 224 26.88 7.57 -9.92
CA GLN A 224 27.66 6.38 -9.65
C GLN A 224 28.08 6.39 -8.19
N MET A 225 27.57 5.39 -7.45
CA MET A 225 28.04 5.09 -6.09
C MET A 225 29.51 4.67 -6.16
N GLU A 226 30.15 4.34 -5.05
CA GLU A 226 31.56 3.99 -5.01
C GLU A 226 32.04 3.26 -6.29
N PRO A 227 33.02 3.81 -7.03
CA PRO A 227 33.31 3.41 -8.41
C PRO A 227 33.83 1.98 -8.56
N ASP A 228 34.47 1.44 -7.54
CA ASP A 228 35.06 0.09 -7.60
C ASP A 228 34.12 -0.97 -7.04
N THR A 229 33.57 -0.76 -5.85
CA THR A 229 32.67 -1.70 -5.19
C THR A 229 31.77 -0.96 -4.20
N THR A 230 30.47 -0.94 -4.45
CA THR A 230 29.50 -0.31 -3.54
C THR A 230 29.24 -1.19 -2.33
N PHE A 231 28.99 -2.49 -2.55
CA PHE A 231 28.70 -3.46 -1.49
C PHE A 231 29.56 -4.71 -1.64
N ILE A 232 29.96 -5.26 -0.50
CA ILE A 232 30.57 -6.61 -0.42
C ILE A 232 29.61 -7.47 0.38
N VAL A 233 29.07 -8.50 -0.26
CA VAL A 233 28.10 -9.41 0.35
C VAL A 233 28.72 -10.80 0.55
N ARG A 234 28.28 -11.48 1.61
CA ARG A 234 28.51 -12.90 1.80
C ARG A 234 27.29 -13.66 1.31
N ILE A 235 27.52 -14.67 0.49
CA ILE A 235 26.49 -15.54 -0.08
C ILE A 235 26.80 -16.98 0.30
N GLN A 236 25.83 -17.70 0.81
CA GLN A 236 25.88 -19.14 1.03
C GLN A 236 25.54 -19.88 -0.27
N VAL A 237 26.29 -20.94 -0.63
CA VAL A 237 26.14 -21.73 -1.85
C VAL A 237 26.16 -23.23 -1.56
#